data_0cefa7d8409a204fce7a01e75b39ae1e
#
_entry.id   0cefa7d8409a204fce7a01e75b39ae1e
#
_cell.length_a   1.000
_cell.length_b   1.000
_cell.length_c   1.000
_cell.angle_alpha   90.00
_cell.angle_beta   90.00
_cell.angle_gamma   90.00
#
_symmetry.space_group_name_H-M   'P 1'
#
loop_
_entity.id
_entity.type
_entity.pdbx_description
1 polymer ?
#
loop_
_entity_poly.entity_id
_entity_poly.type
_entity_poly.pdbx_seq_one_letter_code
_entity_poly.pdbx_strand_id
1 'polypeptide(L)'
;MRYPSAFMPLVVFAVTAFACPPADAEARRTAIVQAIESQRDSVVNIHGQKVVGNDTGDESQVRRVNGMGTGVVVDPRGYVVTNYHVVEGVRRIEVTLSSGKTANATLVSHDPRTDLAVIRIETDDCLKVATIGTSSDLMIGETVLALGNAYGYEHTVTRGIVSALHRNVEVSRTQRYDDLIQTDASINPGNSGGPLLNINGEVIGINVAVRAGAQGIGFAIPIDRVLDVISRLLSAERIDHTWHGLVVRGDGERGAVVETVHSESPAERLGMRAGDLITRIDDVSVSHQLDVERAMLGRKAGESVAVTVVRAGASERFDLPLAQVRRDAESLDDRCWAEIGLRLQLAPAAKVQKLQARYRGGMIVTAVRDGGPASEQGIQEGDILVGLHVWETIAPENIAYILDKAVEEHLNPIKFYVLRGRETLFGHIVSDTVRR
;
A
#
# COMPACT_ATOMS: atom_id res chain seq x y z
N MET A 1 -65.43 66.57 -49.30
CA MET A 1 -64.13 66.88 -48.59
C MET A 1 -63.59 65.54 -48.16
N ARG A 2 -62.54 65.05 -48.80
CA ARG A 2 -61.83 63.80 -48.47
C ARG A 2 -60.52 64.18 -47.78
N TYR A 3 -60.29 63.69 -46.55
CA TYR A 3 -59.04 63.85 -45.83
C TYR A 3 -58.10 62.73 -46.24
N PRO A 4 -56.82 62.97 -46.50
CA PRO A 4 -55.87 61.90 -46.77
C PRO A 4 -55.35 61.31 -45.43
N SER A 5 -55.37 59.98 -45.31
CA SER A 5 -54.75 59.20 -44.23
C SER A 5 -53.25 59.24 -44.35
N ALA A 6 -52.62 59.85 -43.36
CA ALA A 6 -51.14 59.77 -43.26
C ALA A 6 -50.72 58.44 -42.73
N PHE A 7 -49.94 57.65 -43.54
CA PHE A 7 -49.22 56.46 -43.14
C PHE A 7 -47.97 56.89 -42.41
N MET A 8 -47.85 56.54 -41.14
CA MET A 8 -46.63 56.73 -40.32
C MET A 8 -45.83 55.43 -40.35
N PRO A 9 -44.56 55.43 -40.81
CA PRO A 9 -43.77 54.19 -40.85
C PRO A 9 -43.32 53.83 -39.42
N LEU A 10 -43.62 52.62 -38.98
CA LEU A 10 -43.14 52.02 -37.75
C LEU A 10 -41.65 51.66 -37.94
N VAL A 11 -40.73 52.43 -37.32
CA VAL A 11 -39.32 52.14 -37.28
C VAL A 11 -39.10 51.10 -36.16
N VAL A 12 -38.90 49.84 -36.52
CA VAL A 12 -38.53 48.77 -35.62
C VAL A 12 -37.02 48.90 -35.34
N PHE A 13 -36.63 49.36 -34.17
CA PHE A 13 -35.26 49.29 -33.68
C PHE A 13 -34.98 47.85 -33.30
N ALA A 14 -34.24 47.13 -34.14
CA ALA A 14 -33.64 45.85 -33.77
C ALA A 14 -32.50 46.09 -32.76
N VAL A 15 -32.79 45.84 -31.47
CA VAL A 15 -31.76 45.76 -30.46
C VAL A 15 -30.98 44.47 -30.64
N THR A 16 -29.88 44.53 -31.34
CA THR A 16 -28.89 43.41 -31.36
C THR A 16 -28.26 43.34 -30.00
N ALA A 17 -28.76 42.46 -29.13
CA ALA A 17 -28.07 42.06 -27.93
C ALA A 17 -26.73 41.42 -28.35
N PHE A 18 -25.64 42.13 -28.17
CA PHE A 18 -24.31 41.54 -28.17
C PHE A 18 -24.26 40.53 -27.03
N ALA A 19 -24.57 39.27 -27.28
CA ALA A 19 -24.24 38.18 -26.38
C ALA A 19 -22.72 38.16 -26.29
N CYS A 20 -22.18 38.60 -25.14
CA CYS A 20 -20.77 38.37 -24.83
C CYS A 20 -20.53 36.85 -24.96
N PRO A 21 -19.61 36.40 -25.81
CA PRO A 21 -19.35 34.95 -25.92
C PRO A 21 -18.97 34.47 -24.52
N PRO A 22 -19.49 33.32 -24.07
CA PRO A 22 -19.09 32.75 -22.78
C PRO A 22 -17.57 32.71 -22.77
N ALA A 23 -16.95 33.26 -21.70
CA ALA A 23 -15.53 33.27 -21.54
C ALA A 23 -15.05 31.81 -21.74
N ASP A 24 -14.21 31.62 -22.77
CA ASP A 24 -13.85 30.33 -23.32
C ASP A 24 -13.29 29.44 -22.19
N ALA A 25 -14.07 28.47 -21.73
CA ALA A 25 -13.64 27.56 -20.66
C ALA A 25 -12.34 26.85 -21.05
N GLU A 26 -12.13 26.64 -22.34
CA GLU A 26 -10.92 26.06 -22.90
C GLU A 26 -9.67 26.94 -22.66
N ALA A 27 -9.82 28.26 -22.70
CA ALA A 27 -8.71 29.18 -22.40
C ALA A 27 -8.24 29.14 -20.94
N ARG A 28 -9.06 28.62 -20.03
CA ARG A 28 -8.73 28.43 -18.60
C ARG A 28 -8.21 27.04 -18.29
N ARG A 29 -8.22 26.13 -19.24
CA ARG A 29 -7.78 24.74 -19.11
C ARG A 29 -6.27 24.65 -19.21
N THR A 30 -5.60 25.10 -18.14
CA THR A 30 -4.15 25.06 -18.02
C THR A 30 -3.64 23.63 -17.86
N ALA A 31 -2.32 23.42 -17.99
CA ALA A 31 -1.68 22.13 -17.72
C ALA A 31 -2.01 21.60 -16.31
N ILE A 32 -2.11 22.48 -15.31
CA ILE A 32 -2.52 22.13 -13.95
C ILE A 32 -3.95 21.55 -13.93
N VAL A 33 -4.90 22.21 -14.61
CA VAL A 33 -6.29 21.73 -14.68
C VAL A 33 -6.34 20.37 -15.38
N GLN A 34 -5.62 20.20 -16.48
CA GLN A 34 -5.55 18.94 -17.23
C GLN A 34 -4.95 17.82 -16.38
N ALA A 35 -3.85 18.07 -15.67
CA ALA A 35 -3.23 17.13 -14.75
C ALA A 35 -4.21 16.64 -13.67
N ILE A 36 -4.99 17.55 -13.06
CA ILE A 36 -5.99 17.21 -12.06
C ILE A 36 -7.12 16.39 -12.67
N GLU A 37 -7.69 16.85 -13.80
CA GLU A 37 -8.78 16.16 -14.50
C GLU A 37 -8.38 14.75 -14.93
N SER A 38 -7.11 14.54 -15.32
CA SER A 38 -6.62 13.23 -15.72
C SER A 38 -6.56 12.25 -14.58
N GLN A 39 -6.38 12.70 -13.32
CA GLN A 39 -6.13 11.80 -12.18
C GLN A 39 -7.24 11.76 -11.14
N ARG A 40 -8.16 12.73 -11.11
CA ARG A 40 -9.18 12.81 -10.04
C ARG A 40 -9.98 11.53 -9.86
N ASP A 41 -10.25 10.78 -10.95
CA ASP A 41 -11.06 9.56 -10.89
C ASP A 41 -10.28 8.33 -10.43
N SER A 42 -8.95 8.44 -10.32
CA SER A 42 -8.09 7.41 -9.73
C SER A 42 -7.78 7.66 -8.25
N VAL A 43 -8.33 8.75 -7.67
CA VAL A 43 -8.13 9.13 -6.27
C VAL A 43 -9.41 8.88 -5.49
N VAL A 44 -9.29 8.23 -4.34
CA VAL A 44 -10.40 7.87 -3.47
C VAL A 44 -10.22 8.45 -2.08
N ASN A 45 -11.33 8.77 -1.41
CA ASN A 45 -11.34 9.22 -0.03
C ASN A 45 -11.53 8.03 0.90
N ILE A 46 -10.70 7.90 1.92
CA ILE A 46 -10.75 6.81 2.89
C ILE A 46 -11.25 7.34 4.22
N HIS A 47 -12.30 6.73 4.73
CA HIS A 47 -12.87 7.01 6.03
C HIS A 47 -12.76 5.76 6.91
N GLY A 48 -12.23 5.92 8.11
CA GLY A 48 -12.08 4.83 9.06
C GLY A 48 -12.57 5.19 10.44
N GLN A 49 -13.28 4.30 11.10
CA GLN A 49 -13.64 4.44 12.50
C GLN A 49 -12.60 3.70 13.36
N LYS A 50 -11.71 4.46 14.02
CA LYS A 50 -10.78 3.93 15.02
C LYS A 50 -11.47 3.91 16.38
N VAL A 51 -11.32 2.80 17.10
CA VAL A 51 -11.72 2.70 18.49
C VAL A 51 -10.48 2.90 19.34
N VAL A 52 -10.32 4.07 19.93
CA VAL A 52 -9.24 4.34 20.87
C VAL A 52 -9.74 4.02 22.27
N GLY A 53 -9.25 2.92 22.86
CA GLY A 53 -9.45 2.61 24.27
C GLY A 53 -8.55 3.51 25.12
N ASN A 54 -9.11 4.11 26.19
CA ASN A 54 -8.27 4.75 27.21
C ASN A 54 -7.55 3.65 28.02
N ASP A 55 -6.27 3.89 28.33
CA ASP A 55 -5.41 3.04 29.21
C ASP A 55 -5.95 2.83 30.63
N THR A 56 -7.12 3.38 30.96
CA THR A 56 -7.70 3.35 32.32
C THR A 56 -8.75 2.25 32.54
N GLY A 57 -8.99 1.37 31.56
CA GLY A 57 -9.86 0.19 31.74
C GLY A 57 -11.36 0.47 31.94
N ASP A 58 -11.81 1.69 31.69
CA ASP A 58 -13.23 2.08 31.78
C ASP A 58 -13.88 1.97 30.38
N GLU A 59 -14.70 0.94 30.19
CA GLU A 59 -15.42 0.68 28.93
C GLU A 59 -16.40 1.79 28.52
N SER A 60 -16.69 2.73 29.43
CA SER A 60 -17.64 3.83 29.17
C SER A 60 -17.06 4.99 28.35
N GLN A 61 -15.73 5.04 28.08
CA GLN A 61 -15.06 6.08 27.32
C GLN A 61 -14.36 5.59 26.05
N VAL A 62 -15.01 4.75 25.28
CA VAL A 62 -14.55 4.39 23.94
C VAL A 62 -14.70 5.61 23.03
N ARG A 63 -13.61 6.33 22.80
CA ARG A 63 -13.59 7.46 21.91
C ARG A 63 -13.47 6.97 20.47
N ARG A 64 -14.52 7.16 19.67
CA ARG A 64 -14.44 6.94 18.22
C ARG A 64 -13.67 8.11 17.59
N VAL A 65 -12.53 7.82 17.02
CA VAL A 65 -11.77 8.80 16.24
C VAL A 65 -11.97 8.46 14.77
N ASN A 66 -12.52 9.40 14.02
CA ASN A 66 -12.61 9.25 12.56
C ASN A 66 -11.21 9.45 11.97
N GLY A 67 -10.61 8.39 11.46
CA GLY A 67 -9.45 8.48 10.58
C GLY A 67 -9.92 8.92 9.19
N MET A 68 -9.27 9.92 8.62
CA MET A 68 -9.49 10.36 7.23
C MET A 68 -8.16 10.32 6.48
N GLY A 69 -8.22 9.86 5.26
CA GLY A 69 -7.08 9.85 4.35
C GLY A 69 -7.53 9.71 2.90
N THR A 70 -6.57 9.54 2.07
CA THR A 70 -6.74 9.42 0.63
C THR A 70 -6.07 8.13 0.16
N GLY A 71 -6.50 7.61 -0.98
CA GLY A 71 -5.87 6.47 -1.63
C GLY A 71 -5.78 6.66 -3.14
N VAL A 72 -4.89 5.92 -3.76
CA VAL A 72 -4.63 5.92 -5.20
C VAL A 72 -4.97 4.55 -5.77
N VAL A 73 -5.86 4.50 -6.75
CA VAL A 73 -6.24 3.26 -7.43
C VAL A 73 -5.08 2.78 -8.29
N VAL A 74 -4.57 1.59 -8.02
CA VAL A 74 -3.44 0.99 -8.73
C VAL A 74 -3.84 -0.21 -9.60
N ASP A 75 -5.08 -0.69 -9.45
CA ASP A 75 -5.63 -1.77 -10.28
C ASP A 75 -7.15 -1.63 -10.45
N PRO A 76 -7.71 -1.88 -11.66
CA PRO A 76 -9.13 -1.66 -11.95
C PRO A 76 -10.06 -2.57 -11.14
N ARG A 77 -9.56 -3.65 -10.53
CA ARG A 77 -10.30 -4.59 -9.68
C ARG A 77 -10.48 -4.08 -8.24
N GLY A 78 -10.13 -2.81 -7.99
CA GLY A 78 -10.36 -2.14 -6.70
C GLY A 78 -9.16 -2.12 -5.77
N TYR A 79 -7.96 -2.48 -6.20
CA TYR A 79 -6.77 -2.33 -5.37
C TYR A 79 -6.32 -0.88 -5.32
N VAL A 80 -6.13 -0.39 -4.09
CA VAL A 80 -5.80 1.00 -3.78
C VAL A 80 -4.61 1.04 -2.83
N VAL A 81 -3.64 1.88 -3.14
CA VAL A 81 -2.53 2.17 -2.24
C VAL A 81 -2.87 3.37 -1.37
N THR A 82 -2.46 3.31 -0.10
CA THR A 82 -2.59 4.41 0.87
C THR A 82 -1.49 4.30 1.92
N ASN A 83 -1.42 5.24 2.86
CA ASN A 83 -0.54 5.09 4.01
C ASN A 83 -1.12 4.08 5.01
N TYR A 84 -0.23 3.31 5.67
CA TYR A 84 -0.65 2.34 6.67
C TYR A 84 -1.32 3.00 7.87
N HIS A 85 -0.79 4.14 8.38
CA HIS A 85 -1.37 4.86 9.51
C HIS A 85 -2.83 5.33 9.26
N VAL A 86 -3.27 5.46 8.00
CA VAL A 86 -4.67 5.80 7.63
C VAL A 86 -5.61 4.65 7.98
N VAL A 87 -5.18 3.41 7.78
CA VAL A 87 -5.99 2.19 7.95
C VAL A 87 -5.62 1.37 9.18
N GLU A 88 -4.55 1.72 9.88
CA GLU A 88 -4.09 1.05 11.09
C GLU A 88 -5.13 1.10 12.21
N GLY A 89 -5.50 -0.05 12.77
CA GLY A 89 -6.48 -0.17 13.85
C GLY A 89 -7.91 0.23 13.47
N VAL A 90 -8.21 0.37 12.17
CA VAL A 90 -9.55 0.65 11.66
C VAL A 90 -10.35 -0.64 11.56
N ARG A 91 -11.53 -0.70 12.17
CA ARG A 91 -12.43 -1.87 12.10
C ARG A 91 -13.17 -1.97 10.79
N ARG A 92 -13.55 -0.83 10.23
CA ARG A 92 -14.29 -0.73 8.98
C ARG A 92 -13.69 0.39 8.16
N ILE A 93 -13.23 0.06 6.98
CA ILE A 93 -12.71 1.00 6.00
C ILE A 93 -13.86 1.28 5.03
N GLU A 94 -14.27 2.53 4.95
CA GLU A 94 -15.24 3.02 3.97
C GLU A 94 -14.51 3.92 2.98
N VAL A 95 -14.76 3.73 1.70
CA VAL A 95 -14.13 4.47 0.61
C VAL A 95 -15.19 5.21 -0.18
N THR A 96 -14.97 6.51 -0.42
CA THR A 96 -15.79 7.32 -1.33
C THR A 96 -15.03 7.53 -2.64
N LEU A 97 -15.65 7.10 -3.75
CA LEU A 97 -15.13 7.28 -5.11
C LEU A 97 -15.36 8.73 -5.60
N SER A 98 -14.67 9.14 -6.66
CA SER A 98 -14.86 10.46 -7.32
C SER A 98 -16.29 10.70 -7.78
N SER A 99 -17.07 9.65 -8.03
CA SER A 99 -18.50 9.72 -8.35
C SER A 99 -19.39 10.05 -7.14
N GLY A 100 -18.85 10.11 -5.92
CA GLY A 100 -19.62 10.22 -4.67
C GLY A 100 -20.17 8.87 -4.16
N LYS A 101 -19.98 7.76 -4.88
CA LYS A 101 -20.40 6.44 -4.44
C LYS A 101 -19.51 5.96 -3.30
N THR A 102 -20.10 5.42 -2.26
CA THR A 102 -19.38 4.80 -1.12
C THR A 102 -19.38 3.28 -1.24
N ALA A 103 -18.27 2.67 -0.86
CA ALA A 103 -18.10 1.22 -0.80
C ALA A 103 -17.26 0.83 0.42
N ASN A 104 -17.42 -0.42 0.89
CA ASN A 104 -16.50 -0.96 1.89
C ASN A 104 -15.18 -1.36 1.23
N ALA A 105 -14.12 -1.35 2.03
CA ALA A 105 -12.84 -1.89 1.62
C ALA A 105 -12.26 -2.79 2.72
N THR A 106 -11.42 -3.72 2.30
CA THR A 106 -10.68 -4.63 3.18
C THR A 106 -9.19 -4.33 3.08
N LEU A 107 -8.47 -4.40 4.20
CA LEU A 107 -7.01 -4.35 4.21
C LEU A 107 -6.47 -5.66 3.63
N VAL A 108 -5.73 -5.57 2.52
CA VAL A 108 -5.14 -6.72 1.83
C VAL A 108 -3.76 -7.02 2.41
N SER A 109 -2.91 -6.00 2.49
CA SER A 109 -1.52 -6.14 2.94
C SER A 109 -0.96 -4.78 3.34
N HIS A 110 0.11 -4.77 4.15
CA HIS A 110 0.73 -3.52 4.61
C HIS A 110 2.19 -3.71 4.97
N ASP A 111 2.93 -2.62 4.96
CA ASP A 111 4.29 -2.51 5.47
C ASP A 111 4.38 -1.31 6.44
N PRO A 112 4.46 -1.55 7.76
CA PRO A 112 4.56 -0.48 8.75
C PRO A 112 5.84 0.34 8.64
N ARG A 113 6.92 -0.22 8.10
CA ARG A 113 8.22 0.46 7.98
C ARG A 113 8.19 1.57 6.95
N THR A 114 7.56 1.31 5.82
CA THR A 114 7.40 2.30 4.75
C THR A 114 6.12 3.10 4.89
N ASP A 115 5.27 2.75 5.87
CA ASP A 115 3.94 3.34 6.07
C ASP A 115 3.05 3.22 4.83
N LEU A 116 3.12 2.07 4.13
CA LEU A 116 2.29 1.78 2.97
C LEU A 116 1.33 0.63 3.26
N ALA A 117 0.14 0.74 2.72
CA ALA A 117 -0.88 -0.31 2.77
C ALA A 117 -1.60 -0.43 1.44
N VAL A 118 -2.06 -1.62 1.14
CA VAL A 118 -2.96 -1.91 0.04
C VAL A 118 -4.29 -2.34 0.60
N ILE A 119 -5.35 -1.67 0.18
CA ILE A 119 -6.73 -2.04 0.47
C ILE A 119 -7.42 -2.47 -0.81
N ARG A 120 -8.50 -3.25 -0.70
CA ARG A 120 -9.35 -3.63 -1.83
C ARG A 120 -10.76 -3.14 -1.59
N ILE A 121 -11.26 -2.34 -2.53
CA ILE A 121 -12.63 -1.84 -2.54
C ILE A 121 -13.57 -2.95 -3.02
N GLU A 122 -14.66 -3.17 -2.31
CA GLU A 122 -15.73 -4.10 -2.69
C GLU A 122 -16.68 -3.39 -3.68
N THR A 123 -16.37 -3.49 -4.96
CA THR A 123 -17.17 -2.85 -6.03
C THR A 123 -17.14 -3.68 -7.31
N ASP A 124 -18.24 -3.64 -8.05
CA ASP A 124 -18.35 -4.20 -9.41
C ASP A 124 -17.94 -3.17 -10.48
N ASP A 125 -17.71 -1.90 -10.08
CA ASP A 125 -17.30 -0.84 -10.99
C ASP A 125 -15.84 -1.07 -11.42
N CYS A 126 -15.55 -0.92 -12.71
CA CYS A 126 -14.18 -0.86 -13.20
C CYS A 126 -13.59 0.50 -12.87
N LEU A 127 -12.63 0.52 -11.93
CA LEU A 127 -12.04 1.77 -11.45
C LEU A 127 -10.94 2.27 -12.41
N LYS A 128 -10.84 3.59 -12.53
CA LYS A 128 -9.76 4.22 -13.28
C LYS A 128 -8.46 4.10 -12.50
N VAL A 129 -7.45 3.52 -13.13
CA VAL A 129 -6.10 3.38 -12.55
C VAL A 129 -5.32 4.68 -12.73
N ALA A 130 -4.54 5.04 -11.73
CA ALA A 130 -3.65 6.19 -11.78
C ALA A 130 -2.54 6.00 -12.82
N THR A 131 -2.20 7.09 -13.50
CA THR A 131 -1.00 7.12 -14.35
C THR A 131 0.21 7.28 -13.46
N ILE A 132 1.10 6.32 -13.50
CA ILE A 132 2.31 6.29 -12.69
C ILE A 132 3.45 6.93 -13.48
N GLY A 133 4.16 7.86 -12.86
CA GLY A 133 5.40 8.46 -13.38
C GLY A 133 6.65 7.81 -12.78
N THR A 134 7.71 8.56 -12.72
CA THR A 134 8.99 8.17 -12.08
C THR A 134 9.43 9.22 -11.07
N SER A 135 10.17 8.81 -10.04
CA SER A 135 10.73 9.73 -9.05
C SER A 135 12.25 9.85 -9.10
N SER A 136 12.91 9.04 -9.92
CA SER A 136 14.37 9.05 -10.05
C SER A 136 14.92 10.20 -10.91
N ASP A 137 14.09 10.86 -11.71
CA ASP A 137 14.45 11.98 -12.58
C ASP A 137 13.96 13.35 -12.08
N LEU A 138 13.38 13.41 -10.89
CA LEU A 138 12.83 14.64 -10.31
C LEU A 138 13.88 15.73 -10.14
N MET A 139 13.51 16.95 -10.47
CA MET A 139 14.34 18.15 -10.31
C MET A 139 13.78 19.06 -9.21
N ILE A 140 14.67 19.61 -8.39
CA ILE A 140 14.29 20.67 -7.42
C ILE A 140 13.76 21.89 -8.19
N GLY A 141 12.58 22.37 -7.79
CA GLY A 141 11.88 23.48 -8.46
C GLY A 141 10.76 23.05 -9.40
N GLU A 142 10.61 21.76 -9.72
CA GLU A 142 9.47 21.26 -10.50
C GLU A 142 8.14 21.54 -9.82
N THR A 143 7.13 21.93 -10.61
CA THR A 143 5.76 22.09 -10.11
C THR A 143 5.15 20.76 -9.76
N VAL A 144 4.60 20.66 -8.54
CA VAL A 144 3.88 19.49 -8.06
C VAL A 144 2.49 19.84 -7.54
N LEU A 145 1.58 18.87 -7.63
CA LEU A 145 0.19 18.98 -7.20
C LEU A 145 -0.11 17.85 -6.21
N ALA A 146 -0.53 18.19 -5.01
CA ALA A 146 -0.98 17.21 -4.05
C ALA A 146 -2.51 17.14 -4.06
N LEU A 147 -3.05 15.95 -4.30
CA LEU A 147 -4.48 15.69 -4.30
C LEU A 147 -4.88 14.92 -3.04
N GLY A 148 -6.08 15.21 -2.54
CA GLY A 148 -6.61 14.47 -1.40
C GLY A 148 -7.89 15.04 -0.84
N ASN A 149 -8.26 14.53 0.32
CA ASN A 149 -9.44 14.95 1.08
C ASN A 149 -9.03 15.70 2.36
N ALA A 150 -8.39 16.86 2.21
CA ALA A 150 -7.97 17.64 3.37
C ALA A 150 -9.18 18.08 4.18
N TYR A 151 -9.20 17.75 5.47
CA TYR A 151 -10.26 18.10 6.43
C TYR A 151 -11.68 17.67 6.04
N GLY A 152 -11.83 16.65 5.20
CA GLY A 152 -13.15 16.18 4.74
C GLY A 152 -13.74 17.01 3.58
N TYR A 153 -12.97 17.95 3.01
CA TYR A 153 -13.31 18.63 1.77
C TYR A 153 -12.83 17.79 0.59
N GLU A 154 -13.74 17.02 0.02
CA GLU A 154 -13.48 16.14 -1.11
C GLU A 154 -12.76 16.87 -2.26
N HIS A 155 -11.77 16.16 -2.87
CA HIS A 155 -11.01 16.68 -4.01
C HIS A 155 -10.23 17.98 -3.77
N THR A 156 -9.68 18.16 -2.56
CA THR A 156 -8.78 19.29 -2.28
C THR A 156 -7.50 19.14 -3.08
N VAL A 157 -7.09 20.20 -3.77
CA VAL A 157 -5.83 20.27 -4.51
C VAL A 157 -4.97 21.37 -3.91
N THR A 158 -3.70 21.05 -3.65
CA THR A 158 -2.69 22.05 -3.31
C THR A 158 -1.56 22.00 -4.31
N ARG A 159 -0.95 23.16 -4.60
CA ARG A 159 0.17 23.30 -5.54
C ARG A 159 1.40 23.76 -4.79
N GLY A 160 2.54 23.24 -5.22
CA GLY A 160 3.87 23.65 -4.76
C GLY A 160 4.94 23.25 -5.75
N ILE A 161 6.17 23.13 -5.25
CA ILE A 161 7.34 22.66 -5.99
C ILE A 161 8.01 21.51 -5.23
N VAL A 162 8.87 20.77 -5.92
CA VAL A 162 9.87 19.91 -5.28
C VAL A 162 10.88 20.83 -4.59
N SER A 163 10.84 20.89 -3.26
CA SER A 163 11.71 21.73 -2.45
C SER A 163 13.06 21.08 -2.16
N ALA A 164 13.07 19.76 -2.01
CA ALA A 164 14.28 18.96 -1.83
C ALA A 164 14.00 17.48 -2.09
N LEU A 165 15.05 16.71 -2.32
CA LEU A 165 15.03 15.26 -2.50
C LEU A 165 15.83 14.58 -1.38
N HIS A 166 15.65 13.26 -1.25
CA HIS A 166 16.40 12.40 -0.34
C HIS A 166 16.35 12.85 1.14
N ARG A 167 15.16 13.25 1.61
CA ARG A 167 14.98 13.69 3.01
C ARG A 167 14.70 12.51 3.93
N ASN A 168 15.46 12.47 5.02
CA ASN A 168 15.23 11.52 6.10
C ASN A 168 14.56 12.26 7.26
N VAL A 169 13.40 11.75 7.72
CA VAL A 169 12.57 12.41 8.73
C VAL A 169 12.24 11.42 9.84
N GLU A 170 12.68 11.72 11.04
CA GLU A 170 12.32 10.98 12.23
C GLU A 170 11.07 11.61 12.86
N VAL A 171 9.97 10.84 12.89
CA VAL A 171 8.68 11.29 13.41
C VAL A 171 8.51 10.90 14.87
N SER A 172 9.00 9.73 15.24
CA SER A 172 8.98 9.20 16.60
C SER A 172 10.16 8.27 16.82
N ARG A 173 10.28 7.72 18.04
CA ARG A 173 11.32 6.71 18.33
C ARG A 173 11.17 5.41 17.53
N THR A 174 9.98 5.15 16.99
CA THR A 174 9.63 3.91 16.28
C THR A 174 9.30 4.14 14.80
N GLN A 175 9.15 5.39 14.36
CA GLN A 175 8.79 5.72 12.99
C GLN A 175 9.80 6.70 12.40
N ARG A 176 10.49 6.25 11.37
CA ARG A 176 11.41 7.03 10.53
C ARG A 176 11.06 6.81 9.08
N TYR A 177 11.08 7.87 8.32
CA TYR A 177 10.98 7.82 6.87
C TYR A 177 12.31 8.20 6.26
N ASP A 178 12.77 7.41 5.32
CA ASP A 178 14.00 7.66 4.58
C ASP A 178 13.65 7.99 3.13
N ASP A 179 14.50 8.82 2.51
CA ASP A 179 14.46 9.13 1.08
C ASP A 179 13.16 9.80 0.62
N LEU A 180 12.60 10.73 1.41
CA LEU A 180 11.37 11.44 1.04
C LEU A 180 11.62 12.57 0.04
N ILE A 181 10.60 12.83 -0.80
CA ILE A 181 10.44 14.08 -1.56
C ILE A 181 9.91 15.13 -0.59
N GLN A 182 10.57 16.29 -0.50
CA GLN A 182 10.07 17.46 0.23
C GLN A 182 9.40 18.42 -0.74
N THR A 183 8.23 18.95 -0.36
CA THR A 183 7.48 19.95 -1.14
C THR A 183 6.94 21.06 -0.24
N ASP A 184 6.69 22.23 -0.79
CA ASP A 184 5.97 23.32 -0.14
C ASP A 184 4.46 23.30 -0.44
N ALA A 185 3.99 22.35 -1.28
CA ALA A 185 2.56 22.05 -1.39
C ALA A 185 2.01 21.68 -0.01
N SER A 186 0.85 22.25 0.36
CA SER A 186 0.28 22.02 1.68
C SER A 186 -0.21 20.57 1.82
N ILE A 187 0.50 19.79 2.63
CA ILE A 187 0.09 18.44 3.04
C ILE A 187 -0.50 18.51 4.44
N ASN A 188 -1.79 18.20 4.55
CA ASN A 188 -2.56 18.26 5.79
C ASN A 188 -3.21 16.90 6.08
N PRO A 189 -3.69 16.66 7.32
CA PRO A 189 -4.51 15.48 7.61
C PRO A 189 -5.67 15.35 6.62
N GLY A 190 -5.76 14.19 5.96
CA GLY A 190 -6.69 13.90 4.87
C GLY A 190 -6.01 13.78 3.50
N ASN A 191 -4.89 14.47 3.23
CA ASN A 191 -4.11 14.25 1.99
C ASN A 191 -3.15 13.06 2.12
N SER A 192 -2.88 12.55 3.33
CA SER A 192 -2.07 11.35 3.53
C SER A 192 -2.62 10.17 2.75
N GLY A 193 -1.74 9.46 2.05
CA GLY A 193 -2.08 8.34 1.17
C GLY A 193 -2.53 8.76 -0.23
N GLY A 194 -2.78 10.06 -0.47
CA GLY A 194 -3.07 10.60 -1.79
C GLY A 194 -1.83 10.83 -2.64
N PRO A 195 -2.00 11.06 -3.95
CA PRO A 195 -0.89 11.24 -4.87
C PRO A 195 -0.27 12.63 -4.77
N LEU A 196 1.05 12.68 -4.92
CA LEU A 196 1.79 13.83 -5.41
C LEU A 196 1.96 13.66 -6.91
N LEU A 197 1.47 14.62 -7.70
CA LEU A 197 1.54 14.59 -9.17
C LEU A 197 2.58 15.58 -9.69
N ASN A 198 3.20 15.24 -10.83
CA ASN A 198 3.91 16.22 -11.65
C ASN A 198 2.92 17.01 -12.52
N ILE A 199 3.45 17.94 -13.33
CA ILE A 199 2.63 18.80 -14.20
C ILE A 199 1.96 18.04 -15.35
N ASN A 200 2.44 16.84 -15.70
CA ASN A 200 1.85 15.95 -16.70
C ASN A 200 0.67 15.13 -16.13
N GLY A 201 0.42 15.22 -14.82
CA GLY A 201 -0.60 14.44 -14.13
C GLY A 201 -0.16 13.02 -13.77
N GLU A 202 1.13 12.74 -13.74
CA GLU A 202 1.67 11.44 -13.36
C GLU A 202 1.96 11.42 -11.85
N VAL A 203 1.69 10.29 -11.21
CA VAL A 203 1.98 10.09 -9.77
C VAL A 203 3.48 9.90 -9.59
N ILE A 204 4.12 10.84 -8.89
CA ILE A 204 5.56 10.84 -8.57
C ILE A 204 5.83 10.51 -7.10
N GLY A 205 4.78 10.41 -6.28
CA GLY A 205 4.90 10.03 -4.87
C GLY A 205 3.55 9.88 -4.19
N ILE A 206 3.58 9.33 -2.98
CA ILE A 206 2.41 9.24 -2.07
C ILE A 206 2.63 10.19 -0.91
N ASN A 207 1.70 11.13 -0.71
CA ASN A 207 1.76 12.15 0.32
C ASN A 207 1.75 11.55 1.73
N VAL A 208 2.60 12.09 2.62
CA VAL A 208 2.68 11.70 4.03
C VAL A 208 2.61 12.95 4.90
N ALA A 209 1.63 13.01 5.81
CA ALA A 209 1.56 14.07 6.81
C ALA A 209 2.46 13.73 8.00
N VAL A 210 3.71 14.20 7.98
CA VAL A 210 4.75 13.82 8.95
C VAL A 210 4.75 14.68 10.22
N ARG A 211 4.29 15.94 10.15
CA ARG A 211 4.34 16.85 11.30
C ARG A 211 3.25 17.92 11.24
N ALA A 212 2.36 17.90 12.19
CA ALA A 212 1.39 18.99 12.37
C ALA A 212 2.13 20.29 12.80
N GLY A 213 1.95 21.39 12.08
CA GLY A 213 2.41 22.72 12.47
C GLY A 213 3.66 23.27 11.76
N ALA A 214 4.32 22.52 10.88
CA ALA A 214 5.35 23.08 10.01
C ALA A 214 4.69 23.66 8.74
N GLN A 215 4.54 24.98 8.66
CA GLN A 215 4.01 25.63 7.47
C GLN A 215 5.00 25.55 6.31
N GLY A 216 4.53 25.20 5.10
CA GLY A 216 5.35 25.14 3.89
C GLY A 216 6.34 23.97 3.83
N ILE A 217 6.12 22.92 4.64
CA ILE A 217 6.91 21.68 4.59
C ILE A 217 5.96 20.50 4.53
N GLY A 218 5.89 19.87 3.36
CA GLY A 218 5.19 18.62 3.09
C GLY A 218 6.18 17.55 2.64
N PHE A 219 5.78 16.30 2.73
CA PHE A 219 6.59 15.16 2.31
C PHE A 219 5.78 14.15 1.50
N ALA A 220 6.45 13.44 0.61
CA ALA A 220 5.88 12.29 -0.09
C ALA A 220 6.90 11.15 -0.20
N ILE A 221 6.41 9.93 -0.15
CA ILE A 221 7.20 8.72 -0.43
C ILE A 221 7.39 8.66 -1.95
N PRO A 222 8.63 8.57 -2.47
CA PRO A 222 8.89 8.50 -3.91
C PRO A 222 8.17 7.32 -4.57
N ILE A 223 7.63 7.54 -5.78
CA ILE A 223 6.81 6.52 -6.45
C ILE A 223 7.60 5.26 -6.78
N ASP A 224 8.88 5.36 -7.14
CA ASP A 224 9.71 4.19 -7.44
C ASP A 224 9.80 3.28 -6.21
N ARG A 225 9.98 3.86 -5.01
CA ARG A 225 9.95 3.12 -3.74
C ARG A 225 8.56 2.56 -3.42
N VAL A 226 7.50 3.31 -3.71
CA VAL A 226 6.12 2.82 -3.55
C VAL A 226 5.91 1.59 -4.42
N LEU A 227 6.32 1.62 -5.69
CA LEU A 227 6.19 0.50 -6.61
C LEU A 227 6.94 -0.75 -6.11
N ASP A 228 8.15 -0.60 -5.59
CA ASP A 228 8.92 -1.72 -5.00
C ASP A 228 8.19 -2.38 -3.83
N VAL A 229 7.57 -1.57 -2.98
CA VAL A 229 6.84 -2.09 -1.81
C VAL A 229 5.51 -2.72 -2.24
N ILE A 230 4.69 -2.01 -3.03
CA ILE A 230 3.35 -2.51 -3.38
C ILE A 230 3.40 -3.71 -4.31
N SER A 231 4.41 -3.87 -5.15
CA SER A 231 4.60 -5.09 -5.96
C SER A 231 4.77 -6.31 -5.06
N ARG A 232 5.55 -6.20 -3.98
CA ARG A 232 5.68 -7.28 -2.99
C ARG A 232 4.39 -7.51 -2.19
N LEU A 233 3.67 -6.42 -1.83
CA LEU A 233 2.41 -6.51 -1.08
C LEU A 233 1.28 -7.13 -1.91
N LEU A 234 1.30 -6.95 -3.23
CA LEU A 234 0.34 -7.47 -4.21
C LEU A 234 0.86 -8.68 -4.99
N SER A 235 1.99 -9.29 -4.59
CA SER A 235 2.51 -10.43 -5.34
C SER A 235 1.49 -11.56 -5.43
N ALA A 236 1.39 -12.19 -6.61
CA ALA A 236 0.53 -13.33 -6.86
C ALA A 236 0.83 -14.49 -5.90
N GLU A 237 2.08 -14.61 -5.47
CA GLU A 237 2.51 -15.56 -4.45
C GLU A 237 1.79 -15.33 -3.11
N ARG A 238 1.66 -14.09 -2.70
CA ARG A 238 1.05 -13.71 -1.42
C ARG A 238 -0.47 -13.74 -1.46
N ILE A 239 -1.08 -13.26 -2.56
CA ILE A 239 -2.53 -13.08 -2.70
C ILE A 239 -3.21 -14.36 -3.18
N ASP A 240 -2.69 -14.97 -4.25
CA ASP A 240 -3.33 -16.09 -4.95
C ASP A 240 -2.63 -17.43 -4.68
N HIS A 241 -1.52 -17.42 -3.91
CA HIS A 241 -0.68 -18.59 -3.65
C HIS A 241 -0.19 -19.26 -4.93
N THR A 242 0.07 -18.47 -5.98
CA THR A 242 0.64 -18.92 -7.26
C THR A 242 2.07 -18.42 -7.39
N TRP A 243 2.92 -19.25 -7.99
CA TRP A 243 4.36 -18.98 -8.07
C TRP A 243 4.89 -19.12 -9.50
N HIS A 244 5.60 -18.13 -9.94
CA HIS A 244 6.27 -18.10 -11.25
C HIS A 244 7.81 -18.16 -11.15
N GLY A 245 8.39 -17.71 -10.02
CA GLY A 245 9.83 -17.75 -9.75
C GLY A 245 10.64 -16.59 -10.31
N LEU A 246 10.00 -15.51 -10.74
CA LEU A 246 10.68 -14.29 -11.18
C LEU A 246 10.72 -13.27 -10.03
N VAL A 247 11.87 -12.66 -9.82
CA VAL A 247 12.01 -11.40 -9.09
C VAL A 247 12.28 -10.32 -10.09
N VAL A 248 11.47 -9.26 -10.08
CA VAL A 248 11.54 -8.20 -11.08
C VAL A 248 11.73 -6.84 -10.41
N ARG A 249 12.40 -5.93 -11.11
CA ARG A 249 12.51 -4.51 -10.74
C ARG A 249 12.12 -3.62 -11.92
N GLY A 250 11.70 -2.39 -11.63
CA GLY A 250 11.45 -1.41 -12.69
C GLY A 250 12.73 -1.01 -13.43
N ASP A 251 12.59 -0.74 -14.72
CA ASP A 251 13.66 -0.17 -15.57
C ASP A 251 13.19 1.17 -16.18
N GLY A 252 12.70 2.07 -15.33
CA GLY A 252 12.05 3.30 -15.75
C GLY A 252 10.80 3.00 -16.60
N GLU A 253 10.61 3.77 -17.67
CA GLU A 253 9.46 3.61 -18.58
C GLU A 253 9.56 2.41 -19.53
N ARG A 254 10.68 1.68 -19.54
CA ARG A 254 10.93 0.61 -20.51
C ARG A 254 10.26 -0.71 -20.16
N GLY A 255 9.88 -0.91 -18.91
CA GLY A 255 9.26 -2.14 -18.45
C GLY A 255 9.81 -2.62 -17.11
N ALA A 256 9.72 -3.94 -16.87
CA ALA A 256 10.27 -4.59 -15.69
C ALA A 256 11.40 -5.54 -16.09
N VAL A 257 12.58 -5.36 -15.50
CA VAL A 257 13.74 -6.24 -15.72
C VAL A 257 13.72 -7.37 -14.71
N VAL A 258 13.92 -8.59 -15.20
CA VAL A 258 14.15 -9.75 -14.34
C VAL A 258 15.48 -9.57 -13.62
N GLU A 259 15.43 -9.44 -12.30
CA GLU A 259 16.61 -9.30 -11.45
C GLU A 259 17.20 -10.68 -11.12
N THR A 260 16.33 -11.59 -10.69
CA THR A 260 16.70 -12.98 -10.42
C THR A 260 15.60 -13.94 -10.85
N VAL A 261 15.99 -15.18 -11.17
CA VAL A 261 15.09 -16.30 -11.42
C VAL A 261 15.37 -17.34 -10.36
N HIS A 262 14.36 -17.73 -9.60
CA HIS A 262 14.49 -18.76 -8.57
C HIS A 262 14.80 -20.13 -9.20
N SER A 263 15.69 -20.88 -8.57
CA SER A 263 16.01 -22.25 -8.99
C SER A 263 14.77 -23.17 -8.90
N GLU A 264 14.69 -24.13 -9.83
CA GLU A 264 13.57 -25.08 -9.95
C GLU A 264 12.20 -24.43 -10.22
N SER A 265 12.18 -23.11 -10.52
CA SER A 265 10.96 -22.38 -10.81
C SER A 265 10.40 -22.69 -12.20
N PRO A 266 9.11 -22.40 -12.46
CA PRO A 266 8.55 -22.42 -13.79
C PRO A 266 9.33 -21.55 -14.79
N ALA A 267 9.73 -20.36 -14.38
CA ALA A 267 10.49 -19.43 -15.22
C ALA A 267 11.87 -19.95 -15.60
N GLU A 268 12.60 -20.57 -14.64
CA GLU A 268 13.91 -21.16 -14.92
C GLU A 268 13.81 -22.32 -15.93
N ARG A 269 12.79 -23.18 -15.78
CA ARG A 269 12.57 -24.33 -16.70
C ARG A 269 12.31 -23.89 -18.14
N LEU A 270 11.76 -22.70 -18.34
CA LEU A 270 11.54 -22.09 -19.65
C LEU A 270 12.78 -21.37 -20.19
N GLY A 271 13.86 -21.24 -19.38
CA GLY A 271 15.07 -20.56 -19.77
C GLY A 271 14.97 -19.02 -19.69
N MET A 272 14.06 -18.49 -18.90
CA MET A 272 14.06 -17.08 -18.53
C MET A 272 15.29 -16.77 -17.67
N ARG A 273 15.83 -15.56 -17.75
CA ARG A 273 17.12 -15.20 -17.15
C ARG A 273 17.12 -13.80 -16.56
N ALA A 274 18.00 -13.57 -15.62
CA ALA A 274 18.33 -12.22 -15.17
C ALA A 274 18.77 -11.34 -16.37
N GLY A 275 18.28 -10.12 -16.42
CA GLY A 275 18.48 -9.17 -17.52
C GLY A 275 17.41 -9.22 -18.63
N ASP A 276 16.47 -10.14 -18.60
CA ASP A 276 15.31 -10.13 -19.50
C ASP A 276 14.43 -8.92 -19.18
N LEU A 277 14.12 -8.09 -20.18
CA LEU A 277 13.20 -6.96 -20.05
C LEU A 277 11.80 -7.43 -20.41
N ILE A 278 10.92 -7.56 -19.43
CA ILE A 278 9.51 -7.91 -19.63
C ILE A 278 8.78 -6.68 -20.14
N THR A 279 8.19 -6.77 -21.32
CA THR A 279 7.46 -5.66 -21.96
C THR A 279 5.95 -5.92 -22.06
N ARG A 280 5.53 -7.18 -21.96
CA ARG A 280 4.12 -7.56 -22.05
C ARG A 280 3.85 -8.89 -21.35
N ILE A 281 2.69 -9.00 -20.70
CA ILE A 281 2.15 -10.26 -20.18
C ILE A 281 0.71 -10.35 -20.62
N ASP A 282 0.38 -11.38 -21.43
CA ASP A 282 -0.91 -11.50 -22.15
C ASP A 282 -1.23 -10.18 -22.86
N ASP A 283 -2.37 -9.55 -22.52
CA ASP A 283 -2.80 -8.25 -23.08
C ASP A 283 -2.30 -7.04 -22.29
N VAL A 284 -1.61 -7.25 -21.15
CA VAL A 284 -1.10 -6.18 -20.28
C VAL A 284 0.26 -5.73 -20.76
N SER A 285 0.39 -4.46 -21.15
CA SER A 285 1.70 -3.82 -21.36
C SER A 285 2.37 -3.61 -20.00
N VAL A 286 3.65 -3.95 -19.90
CA VAL A 286 4.44 -3.82 -18.68
C VAL A 286 5.29 -2.56 -18.79
N SER A 287 4.99 -1.56 -17.97
CA SER A 287 5.75 -0.31 -17.86
C SER A 287 6.60 -0.29 -16.58
N HIS A 288 6.19 -1.02 -15.54
CA HIS A 288 6.89 -1.14 -14.28
C HIS A 288 6.61 -2.49 -13.61
N GLN A 289 7.35 -2.81 -12.53
CA GLN A 289 7.25 -4.12 -11.85
C GLN A 289 5.86 -4.45 -11.31
N LEU A 290 5.07 -3.44 -10.92
CA LEU A 290 3.69 -3.67 -10.45
C LEU A 290 2.79 -4.27 -11.54
N ASP A 291 3.03 -3.94 -12.82
CA ASP A 291 2.24 -4.49 -13.92
C ASP A 291 2.43 -6.00 -14.08
N VAL A 292 3.62 -6.51 -13.72
CA VAL A 292 3.90 -7.95 -13.71
C VAL A 292 2.98 -8.64 -12.68
N GLU A 293 2.95 -8.11 -11.46
CA GLU A 293 2.08 -8.67 -10.40
C GLU A 293 0.59 -8.51 -10.77
N ARG A 294 0.18 -7.36 -11.28
CA ARG A 294 -1.20 -7.13 -11.74
C ARG A 294 -1.66 -8.11 -12.82
N ALA A 295 -0.77 -8.46 -13.75
CA ALA A 295 -1.08 -9.43 -14.80
C ALA A 295 -1.22 -10.87 -14.25
N MET A 296 -0.54 -11.17 -13.14
CA MET A 296 -0.59 -12.47 -12.47
C MET A 296 -1.76 -12.61 -11.50
N LEU A 297 -2.21 -11.50 -10.88
CA LEU A 297 -3.28 -11.52 -9.88
C LEU A 297 -4.58 -12.15 -10.38
N GLY A 298 -5.18 -13.01 -9.53
CA GLY A 298 -6.43 -13.74 -9.80
C GLY A 298 -6.25 -14.98 -10.68
N ARG A 299 -5.01 -15.30 -11.09
CA ARG A 299 -4.68 -16.52 -11.82
C ARG A 299 -4.54 -17.70 -10.86
N LYS A 300 -4.88 -18.88 -11.36
CA LYS A 300 -4.81 -20.12 -10.57
C LYS A 300 -3.56 -20.91 -10.92
N ALA A 301 -3.10 -21.72 -9.97
CA ALA A 301 -2.05 -22.69 -10.25
C ALA A 301 -2.49 -23.65 -11.37
N GLY A 302 -1.60 -23.90 -12.32
CA GLY A 302 -1.85 -24.67 -13.54
C GLY A 302 -2.27 -23.83 -14.75
N GLU A 303 -2.64 -22.56 -14.57
CA GLU A 303 -2.80 -21.62 -15.68
C GLU A 303 -1.43 -21.17 -16.21
N SER A 304 -1.38 -20.74 -17.46
CA SER A 304 -0.17 -20.17 -18.07
C SER A 304 -0.47 -18.75 -18.55
N VAL A 305 0.54 -17.90 -18.50
CA VAL A 305 0.52 -16.52 -19.02
C VAL A 305 1.61 -16.37 -20.09
N ALA A 306 1.30 -15.64 -21.16
CA ALA A 306 2.25 -15.37 -22.22
C ALA A 306 3.11 -14.16 -21.87
N VAL A 307 4.36 -14.41 -21.50
CA VAL A 307 5.33 -13.35 -21.14
C VAL A 307 6.18 -13.03 -22.36
N THR A 308 6.19 -11.77 -22.78
CA THR A 308 7.06 -11.26 -23.85
C THR A 308 8.21 -10.49 -23.22
N VAL A 309 9.42 -10.89 -23.53
CA VAL A 309 10.64 -10.22 -23.06
C VAL A 309 11.49 -9.72 -24.23
N VAL A 310 12.33 -8.72 -23.96
CA VAL A 310 13.41 -8.31 -24.86
C VAL A 310 14.73 -8.76 -24.26
N ARG A 311 15.46 -9.62 -24.98
CA ARG A 311 16.76 -10.16 -24.61
C ARG A 311 17.77 -9.84 -25.71
N ALA A 312 18.83 -9.13 -25.37
CA ALA A 312 19.85 -8.68 -26.34
C ALA A 312 19.28 -8.03 -27.61
N GLY A 313 18.18 -7.27 -27.48
CA GLY A 313 17.51 -6.57 -28.59
C GLY A 313 16.54 -7.44 -29.39
N ALA A 314 16.43 -8.73 -29.12
CA ALA A 314 15.43 -9.63 -29.73
C ALA A 314 14.23 -9.83 -28.82
N SER A 315 13.02 -9.90 -29.40
CA SER A 315 11.80 -10.22 -28.65
C SER A 315 11.62 -11.73 -28.60
N GLU A 316 11.47 -12.25 -27.38
CA GLU A 316 11.19 -13.66 -27.10
C GLU A 316 9.86 -13.77 -26.34
N ARG A 317 9.12 -14.88 -26.56
CA ARG A 317 7.86 -15.17 -25.87
C ARG A 317 7.94 -16.47 -25.13
N PHE A 318 7.49 -16.47 -23.89
CA PHE A 318 7.41 -17.62 -23.02
C PHE A 318 5.98 -17.84 -22.55
N ASP A 319 5.46 -19.06 -22.65
CA ASP A 319 4.20 -19.43 -22.03
C ASP A 319 4.49 -19.95 -20.61
N LEU A 320 4.49 -19.01 -19.64
CA LEU A 320 4.91 -19.23 -18.26
C LEU A 320 3.78 -19.86 -17.44
N PRO A 321 3.91 -21.15 -17.03
CA PRO A 321 2.93 -21.76 -16.15
C PRO A 321 3.07 -21.23 -14.73
N LEU A 322 1.94 -21.00 -14.08
CA LEU A 322 1.89 -20.65 -12.67
C LEU A 322 1.80 -21.93 -11.83
N ALA A 323 2.81 -22.17 -11.04
CA ALA A 323 2.79 -23.29 -10.09
C ALA A 323 2.04 -22.91 -8.82
N GLN A 324 1.53 -23.90 -8.09
CA GLN A 324 1.16 -23.67 -6.70
C GLN A 324 2.43 -23.29 -5.94
N VAL A 325 2.34 -22.27 -5.08
CA VAL A 325 3.42 -22.01 -4.11
C VAL A 325 3.70 -23.34 -3.43
N ARG A 326 4.85 -23.93 -3.72
CA ARG A 326 5.32 -25.04 -2.92
C ARG A 326 5.51 -24.46 -1.53
N ARG A 327 4.69 -24.89 -0.60
CA ARG A 327 5.00 -24.79 0.83
C ARG A 327 6.07 -25.84 1.18
N ASP A 328 7.13 -25.88 0.37
CA ASP A 328 8.44 -26.47 0.73
C ASP A 328 9.30 -25.42 1.48
N ALA A 329 8.72 -24.25 1.78
CA ALA A 329 9.10 -23.55 2.97
C ALA A 329 8.75 -24.49 4.13
N GLU A 330 9.71 -24.90 4.92
CA GLU A 330 9.48 -25.38 6.28
C GLU A 330 8.21 -24.73 6.79
N SER A 331 7.16 -25.54 7.07
CA SER A 331 5.90 -24.96 7.50
C SER A 331 6.27 -23.98 8.61
N LEU A 332 5.53 -22.87 8.79
CA LEU A 332 5.83 -21.98 9.90
C LEU A 332 6.04 -22.76 11.20
N ASP A 333 5.32 -23.85 11.33
CA ASP A 333 5.44 -24.81 12.43
C ASP A 333 6.82 -25.51 12.44
N ASP A 334 7.33 -25.91 11.29
CA ASP A 334 8.68 -26.50 11.19
C ASP A 334 9.78 -25.45 11.36
N ARG A 335 9.59 -24.23 10.86
CA ARG A 335 10.49 -23.10 11.13
C ARG A 335 10.52 -22.76 12.63
N CYS A 336 9.36 -22.61 13.26
CA CYS A 336 9.29 -22.37 14.71
C CYS A 336 9.97 -23.50 15.48
N TRP A 337 9.80 -24.74 15.03
CA TRP A 337 10.45 -25.91 15.63
C TRP A 337 11.96 -25.89 15.46
N ALA A 338 12.44 -25.53 14.24
CA ALA A 338 13.86 -25.45 13.93
C ALA A 338 14.54 -24.26 14.59
N GLU A 339 13.93 -23.08 14.54
CA GLU A 339 14.56 -21.81 14.93
C GLU A 339 14.45 -21.52 16.43
N ILE A 340 13.26 -21.72 17.00
CA ILE A 340 12.97 -21.36 18.41
C ILE A 340 12.55 -22.56 19.28
N GLY A 341 12.35 -23.74 18.69
CA GLY A 341 12.03 -24.96 19.42
C GLY A 341 10.59 -25.05 19.90
N LEU A 342 9.63 -24.42 19.21
CA LEU A 342 8.21 -24.39 19.59
C LEU A 342 7.30 -24.88 18.46
N ARG A 343 6.25 -25.62 18.81
CA ARG A 343 5.05 -25.79 17.98
C ARG A 343 3.93 -24.93 18.54
N LEU A 344 3.26 -24.23 17.66
CA LEU A 344 2.35 -23.17 18.02
C LEU A 344 0.98 -23.34 17.35
N GLN A 345 -0.09 -23.09 18.08
CA GLN A 345 -1.47 -23.08 17.58
C GLN A 345 -2.16 -21.79 17.98
N LEU A 346 -3.00 -21.24 17.10
CA LEU A 346 -3.74 -20.00 17.39
C LEU A 346 -4.64 -20.18 18.62
N ALA A 347 -4.49 -19.31 19.60
CA ALA A 347 -5.35 -19.24 20.77
C ALA A 347 -6.63 -18.46 20.46
N PRO A 348 -7.82 -18.92 20.89
CA PRO A 348 -9.02 -18.11 20.81
C PRO A 348 -8.81 -16.78 21.57
N ALA A 349 -8.99 -15.64 20.90
CA ALA A 349 -8.74 -14.30 21.49
C ALA A 349 -9.50 -14.10 22.81
N ALA A 350 -10.76 -14.55 22.88
CA ALA A 350 -11.56 -14.48 24.09
C ALA A 350 -10.93 -15.26 25.27
N LYS A 351 -10.21 -16.36 25.02
CA LYS A 351 -9.50 -17.12 26.06
C LYS A 351 -8.32 -16.30 26.58
N VAL A 352 -7.55 -15.67 25.71
CA VAL A 352 -6.38 -14.86 26.07
C VAL A 352 -6.81 -13.63 26.88
N GLN A 353 -7.83 -12.90 26.41
CA GLN A 353 -8.38 -11.71 27.07
C GLN A 353 -8.98 -12.03 28.45
N LYS A 354 -9.60 -13.22 28.61
CA LYS A 354 -10.13 -13.67 29.92
C LYS A 354 -9.01 -13.95 30.92
N LEU A 355 -7.83 -14.38 30.46
CA LEU A 355 -6.65 -14.60 31.30
C LEU A 355 -5.98 -13.28 31.63
N GLN A 356 -5.80 -12.42 30.63
CA GLN A 356 -5.12 -11.13 30.76
C GLN A 356 -5.64 -10.14 29.70
N ALA A 357 -6.48 -9.18 30.13
CA ALA A 357 -7.23 -8.26 29.25
C ALA A 357 -6.35 -7.37 28.36
N ARG A 358 -5.08 -7.14 28.72
CA ARG A 358 -4.15 -6.31 27.95
C ARG A 358 -3.71 -6.93 26.62
N TYR A 359 -3.83 -8.27 26.47
CA TYR A 359 -3.40 -8.95 25.25
C TYR A 359 -4.60 -9.21 24.32
N ARG A 360 -4.42 -8.91 23.04
CA ARG A 360 -5.48 -9.08 22.03
C ARG A 360 -5.64 -10.52 21.54
N GLY A 361 -4.57 -11.34 21.69
CA GLY A 361 -4.52 -12.72 21.25
C GLY A 361 -3.20 -13.35 21.63
N GLY A 362 -2.92 -14.55 21.11
CA GLY A 362 -1.68 -15.28 21.36
C GLY A 362 -1.65 -16.62 20.64
N MET A 363 -0.52 -17.31 20.74
CA MET A 363 -0.31 -18.64 20.19
C MET A 363 -0.09 -19.64 21.34
N ILE A 364 -0.91 -20.68 21.42
CA ILE A 364 -0.75 -21.77 22.39
C ILE A 364 0.49 -22.58 22.02
N VAL A 365 1.38 -22.80 22.97
CA VAL A 365 2.49 -23.73 22.84
C VAL A 365 1.95 -25.14 22.96
N THR A 366 1.98 -25.89 21.84
CA THR A 366 1.49 -27.27 21.76
C THR A 366 2.60 -28.32 21.94
N ALA A 367 3.85 -27.93 21.70
CA ALA A 367 5.02 -28.73 22.02
C ALA A 367 6.25 -27.85 22.17
N VAL A 368 7.21 -28.30 22.97
CA VAL A 368 8.51 -27.65 23.18
C VAL A 368 9.59 -28.69 22.87
N ARG A 369 10.59 -28.30 22.06
CA ARG A 369 11.71 -29.17 21.69
C ARG A 369 12.66 -29.32 22.87
N ASP A 370 12.89 -30.57 23.30
CA ASP A 370 13.82 -30.88 24.37
C ASP A 370 15.26 -30.39 24.04
N GLY A 371 15.86 -29.67 24.98
CA GLY A 371 17.17 -29.04 24.77
C GLY A 371 17.20 -27.95 23.71
N GLY A 372 16.03 -27.52 23.21
CA GLY A 372 15.92 -26.42 22.26
C GLY A 372 15.89 -25.04 22.93
N PRO A 373 15.99 -23.97 22.13
CA PRO A 373 16.09 -22.59 22.64
C PRO A 373 14.98 -22.18 23.61
N ALA A 374 13.73 -22.57 23.32
CA ALA A 374 12.59 -22.28 24.20
C ALA A 374 12.58 -23.10 25.49
N SER A 375 13.00 -24.38 25.41
CA SER A 375 13.12 -25.28 26.55
C SER A 375 14.15 -24.76 27.55
N GLU A 376 15.30 -24.26 27.07
CA GLU A 376 16.36 -23.66 27.89
C GLU A 376 15.87 -22.42 28.66
N GLN A 377 14.83 -21.75 28.19
CA GLN A 377 14.22 -20.58 28.81
C GLN A 377 12.99 -20.94 29.66
N GLY A 378 12.69 -22.22 29.81
CA GLY A 378 11.61 -22.71 30.67
C GLY A 378 10.20 -22.49 30.10
N ILE A 379 10.05 -22.30 28.80
CA ILE A 379 8.73 -22.31 28.14
C ILE A 379 8.19 -23.75 28.19
N GLN A 380 6.90 -23.90 28.45
CA GLN A 380 6.25 -25.19 28.64
C GLN A 380 5.05 -25.34 27.71
N GLU A 381 4.68 -26.58 27.43
CA GLU A 381 3.42 -26.90 26.77
C GLU A 381 2.24 -26.34 27.55
N GLY A 382 1.27 -25.73 26.85
CA GLY A 382 0.12 -25.03 27.43
C GLY A 382 0.35 -23.56 27.73
N ASP A 383 1.58 -23.04 27.67
CA ASP A 383 1.85 -21.60 27.72
C ASP A 383 1.21 -20.94 26.49
N ILE A 384 0.89 -19.65 26.61
CA ILE A 384 0.39 -18.87 25.47
C ILE A 384 1.43 -17.80 25.16
N LEU A 385 2.08 -17.93 24.01
CA LEU A 385 3.02 -16.92 23.49
C LEU A 385 2.21 -15.70 23.04
N VAL A 386 2.38 -14.57 23.72
CA VAL A 386 1.64 -13.33 23.49
C VAL A 386 2.50 -12.21 22.88
N GLY A 387 3.82 -12.39 22.84
CA GLY A 387 4.74 -11.44 22.23
C GLY A 387 6.12 -12.01 21.97
N LEU A 388 6.73 -11.58 20.87
CA LEU A 388 8.15 -11.78 20.54
C LEU A 388 8.75 -10.43 20.19
N HIS A 389 9.91 -10.11 20.81
CA HIS A 389 10.56 -8.81 20.75
C HIS A 389 9.61 -7.69 21.18
N VAL A 390 9.23 -6.78 20.26
CA VAL A 390 8.28 -5.67 20.50
C VAL A 390 6.90 -5.93 19.91
N TRP A 391 6.68 -7.07 19.27
CA TRP A 391 5.43 -7.38 18.54
C TRP A 391 4.57 -8.39 19.26
N GLU A 392 3.24 -8.21 19.17
CA GLU A 392 2.27 -9.19 19.64
C GLU A 392 2.20 -10.38 18.67
N THR A 393 2.02 -11.59 19.22
CA THR A 393 1.92 -12.84 18.45
C THR A 393 0.46 -13.30 18.37
N ILE A 394 -0.40 -12.48 17.75
CA ILE A 394 -1.86 -12.70 17.69
C ILE A 394 -2.30 -13.61 16.54
N ALA A 395 -1.42 -13.87 15.59
CA ALA A 395 -1.68 -14.73 14.43
C ALA A 395 -0.38 -15.40 13.97
N PRO A 396 -0.44 -16.54 13.23
CA PRO A 396 0.74 -17.22 12.69
C PRO A 396 1.63 -16.32 11.84
N GLU A 397 1.03 -15.42 11.06
CA GLU A 397 1.73 -14.48 10.19
C GLU A 397 2.63 -13.51 10.98
N ASN A 398 2.24 -13.17 12.22
CA ASN A 398 3.07 -12.35 13.10
C ASN A 398 4.36 -13.08 13.48
N ILE A 399 4.28 -14.38 13.74
CA ILE A 399 5.45 -15.20 14.07
C ILE A 399 6.41 -15.25 12.87
N ALA A 400 5.88 -15.56 11.66
CA ALA A 400 6.67 -15.57 10.43
C ALA A 400 7.40 -14.23 10.23
N TYR A 401 6.67 -13.13 10.32
CA TYR A 401 7.22 -11.78 10.22
C TYR A 401 8.34 -11.52 11.22
N ILE A 402 8.15 -11.92 12.50
CA ILE A 402 9.13 -11.66 13.56
C ILE A 402 10.40 -12.50 13.35
N LEU A 403 10.27 -13.75 12.91
CA LEU A 403 11.41 -14.61 12.61
C LEU A 403 12.22 -14.06 11.41
N ASP A 404 11.53 -13.59 10.35
CA ASP A 404 12.17 -12.95 9.21
C ASP A 404 12.93 -11.68 9.65
N LYS A 405 12.29 -10.85 10.48
CA LYS A 405 12.91 -9.65 11.04
C LYS A 405 14.08 -9.96 11.95
N ALA A 406 14.01 -11.02 12.74
CA ALA A 406 15.11 -11.43 13.60
C ALA A 406 16.37 -11.75 12.78
N VAL A 407 16.22 -12.33 11.60
CA VAL A 407 17.33 -12.56 10.67
C VAL A 407 17.83 -11.27 10.05
N GLU A 408 16.92 -10.45 9.47
CA GLU A 408 17.27 -9.20 8.78
C GLU A 408 17.94 -8.17 9.68
N GLU A 409 17.46 -8.01 10.91
CA GLU A 409 17.90 -7.00 11.85
C GLU A 409 18.92 -7.54 12.87
N HIS A 410 19.35 -8.80 12.72
CA HIS A 410 20.28 -9.47 13.62
C HIS A 410 19.79 -9.45 15.08
N LEU A 411 18.46 -9.59 15.27
CA LEU A 411 17.84 -9.61 16.59
C LEU A 411 18.07 -10.97 17.27
N ASN A 412 19.19 -11.14 17.90
CA ASN A 412 19.49 -12.33 18.67
C ASN A 412 20.29 -11.93 19.94
N PRO A 413 19.74 -12.21 21.12
CA PRO A 413 18.56 -13.00 21.44
C PRO A 413 17.22 -12.27 21.23
N ILE A 414 16.16 -13.03 20.92
CA ILE A 414 14.79 -12.52 20.74
C ILE A 414 14.09 -12.55 22.11
N LYS A 415 13.60 -11.40 22.57
CA LYS A 415 12.79 -11.34 23.80
C LYS A 415 11.43 -11.97 23.57
N PHE A 416 10.92 -12.78 24.52
CA PHE A 416 9.59 -13.37 24.45
C PHE A 416 8.74 -13.02 25.65
N TYR A 417 7.43 -13.13 25.49
CA TYR A 417 6.42 -13.00 26.52
C TYR A 417 5.41 -14.13 26.41
N VAL A 418 5.23 -14.91 27.50
CA VAL A 418 4.23 -15.99 27.56
C VAL A 418 3.29 -15.79 28.74
N LEU A 419 2.03 -16.20 28.58
CA LEU A 419 1.10 -16.35 29.69
C LEU A 419 1.11 -17.79 30.16
N ARG A 420 1.40 -17.97 31.45
CA ARG A 420 1.20 -19.21 32.19
C ARG A 420 0.08 -19.00 33.21
N GLY A 421 -1.10 -19.46 32.90
CA GLY A 421 -2.30 -19.07 33.63
C GLY A 421 -2.57 -17.55 33.48
N ARG A 422 -2.57 -16.82 34.60
CA ARG A 422 -2.74 -15.35 34.61
C ARG A 422 -1.45 -14.57 34.73
N GLU A 423 -0.34 -15.26 34.87
CA GLU A 423 0.98 -14.64 35.02
C GLU A 423 1.66 -14.44 33.64
N THR A 424 2.28 -13.28 33.45
CA THR A 424 3.11 -13.03 32.28
C THR A 424 4.56 -13.29 32.63
N LEU A 425 5.16 -14.28 31.99
CA LEU A 425 6.56 -14.59 32.08
C LEU A 425 7.29 -14.03 30.85
N PHE A 426 8.56 -13.69 30.97
CA PHE A 426 9.38 -13.22 29.87
C PHE A 426 10.81 -13.75 29.99
N GLY A 427 11.51 -13.81 28.89
CA GLY A 427 12.89 -14.22 28.78
C GLY A 427 13.46 -13.88 27.40
N HIS A 428 14.58 -14.52 27.05
CA HIS A 428 15.26 -14.27 25.79
C HIS A 428 15.62 -15.60 25.12
N ILE A 429 15.11 -15.85 23.91
CA ILE A 429 15.40 -17.02 23.09
C ILE A 429 16.58 -16.69 22.17
N VAL A 430 17.60 -17.55 22.17
CA VAL A 430 18.69 -17.49 21.18
C VAL A 430 18.33 -18.42 20.05
N SER A 431 17.94 -17.86 18.88
CA SER A 431 17.56 -18.65 17.69
C SER A 431 18.73 -19.50 17.19
N ASP A 432 18.47 -20.76 16.85
CA ASP A 432 19.47 -21.69 16.32
C ASP A 432 19.96 -21.31 14.91
N THR A 433 19.21 -20.50 14.15
CA THR A 433 19.60 -20.02 12.81
C THR A 433 20.84 -19.12 12.85
N VAL A 434 21.13 -18.47 13.99
CA VAL A 434 22.28 -17.57 14.17
C VAL A 434 23.43 -18.28 14.87
N ARG A 435 23.22 -19.52 15.35
CA ARG A 435 24.29 -20.36 15.91
C ARG A 435 25.12 -21.10 14.85
N ARG A 436 24.67 -21.07 13.58
CA ARG A 436 25.39 -21.63 12.43
C ARG A 436 25.99 -20.54 11.57
#